data_d7bf01d790e3515a8629e77021e9b0e0
#
_entry.id   d7bf01d790e3515a8629e77021e9b0e0
#
_cell.length_a   1.000
_cell.length_b   1.000
_cell.length_c   1.000
_cell.angle_alpha   90.00
_cell.angle_beta   90.00
_cell.angle_gamma   90.00
#
_symmetry.space_group_name_H-M   'P 1'
#
loop_
_entity.id
_entity.type
_entity.pdbx_description
1 polymer ?
#
loop_
_entity_poly.entity_id
_entity_poly.type
_entity_poly.pdbx_seq_one_letter_code
_entity_poly.pdbx_strand_id
1 'polypeptide(L)'
;MNKFYATVTAGLMLAGTITSAMAEPLNVKPGLWQMTVRGEMHGMPPIPEEQLQSLSPQQRAAIEKMMAESAKPHVRELKQCITQEDLNKSEDLFNADQPGMKCNNKLSKHSGKYMSGTIDCAKDNTRSTGTFNYEAKDREHVTGKVFMTITNGTNTMTMKGTMSGRWLGAECTKTK
;
A
#
# COMPACT_ATOMS: atom_id res chain seq x y z
N MET A 1 -38.49 -71.18 11.04
CA MET A 1 -38.65 -70.01 11.89
C MET A 1 -37.28 -69.36 12.00
N ASN A 2 -36.93 -68.50 11.06
CA ASN A 2 -35.60 -67.70 11.05
C ASN A 2 -35.91 -66.27 11.20
N LYS A 3 -35.49 -65.67 12.33
CA LYS A 3 -35.59 -64.25 12.62
C LYS A 3 -34.33 -63.57 12.10
N PHE A 4 -34.48 -62.75 11.07
CA PHE A 4 -33.43 -61.85 10.63
C PHE A 4 -33.46 -60.54 11.46
N TYR A 5 -32.37 -60.21 12.18
CA TYR A 5 -32.16 -58.93 12.85
C TYR A 5 -31.45 -58.01 11.86
N ALA A 6 -32.14 -56.98 11.44
CA ALA A 6 -31.55 -55.91 10.66
C ALA A 6 -30.95 -54.86 11.61
N THR A 7 -29.63 -54.79 11.66
CA THR A 7 -28.89 -53.70 12.37
C THR A 7 -28.85 -52.46 11.50
N VAL A 8 -29.57 -51.42 11.92
CA VAL A 8 -29.50 -50.07 11.32
C VAL A 8 -28.33 -49.34 11.94
N THR A 9 -27.24 -49.19 11.19
CA THR A 9 -26.12 -48.32 11.55
C THR A 9 -26.45 -46.85 11.16
N ALA A 10 -26.78 -46.03 12.15
CA ALA A 10 -26.95 -44.60 11.98
C ALA A 10 -25.57 -43.93 11.78
N GLY A 11 -25.28 -43.58 10.53
CA GLY A 11 -24.09 -42.77 10.19
C GLY A 11 -24.28 -41.31 10.61
N LEU A 12 -23.53 -40.88 11.60
CA LEU A 12 -23.49 -39.50 12.07
C LEU A 12 -22.66 -38.68 11.04
N MET A 13 -23.32 -37.97 10.13
CA MET A 13 -22.65 -36.99 9.23
C MET A 13 -22.32 -35.74 10.06
N LEU A 14 -21.05 -35.58 10.43
CA LEU A 14 -20.51 -34.29 10.90
C LEU A 14 -20.46 -33.34 9.71
N ALA A 15 -21.45 -32.47 9.57
CA ALA A 15 -21.39 -31.31 8.68
C ALA A 15 -20.40 -30.29 9.27
N GLY A 16 -19.13 -30.37 8.84
CA GLY A 16 -18.12 -29.36 9.17
C GLY A 16 -18.50 -28.04 8.51
N THR A 17 -18.94 -27.06 9.28
CA THR A 17 -19.14 -25.70 8.83
C THR A 17 -17.75 -25.10 8.55
N ILE A 18 -17.39 -24.94 7.27
CA ILE A 18 -16.23 -24.19 6.84
C ILE A 18 -16.59 -22.72 7.07
N THR A 19 -16.23 -22.17 8.22
CA THR A 19 -16.24 -20.72 8.44
C THR A 19 -15.13 -20.13 7.59
N SER A 20 -15.47 -19.52 6.46
CA SER A 20 -14.57 -18.68 5.70
C SER A 20 -14.13 -17.54 6.62
N ALA A 21 -12.88 -17.54 7.05
CA ALA A 21 -12.31 -16.42 7.78
C ALA A 21 -12.28 -15.22 6.83
N MET A 22 -13.30 -14.35 6.92
CA MET A 22 -13.31 -13.08 6.24
C MET A 22 -12.18 -12.26 6.84
N ALA A 23 -11.32 -11.69 5.98
CA ALA A 23 -10.27 -10.77 6.44
C ALA A 23 -10.93 -9.56 7.12
N GLU A 24 -10.57 -9.35 8.39
CA GLU A 24 -11.16 -8.27 9.19
C GLU A 24 -10.51 -6.92 8.79
N PRO A 25 -11.28 -5.89 8.39
CA PRO A 25 -10.73 -4.58 8.03
C PRO A 25 -10.00 -3.94 9.20
N LEU A 26 -9.06 -3.02 8.94
CA LEU A 26 -8.42 -2.22 9.98
C LEU A 26 -9.48 -1.53 10.83
N ASN A 27 -9.41 -1.68 12.15
CA ASN A 27 -10.36 -1.11 13.10
C ASN A 27 -10.05 0.37 13.36
N VAL A 28 -10.28 1.20 12.35
CA VAL A 28 -10.12 2.65 12.38
C VAL A 28 -11.45 3.34 12.06
N LYS A 29 -11.59 4.60 12.46
CA LYS A 29 -12.80 5.38 12.17
C LYS A 29 -12.83 5.79 10.70
N PRO A 30 -13.96 5.64 9.99
CA PRO A 30 -14.16 6.29 8.71
C PRO A 30 -14.26 7.81 8.91
N GLY A 31 -13.92 8.58 7.87
CA GLY A 31 -13.97 10.02 7.88
C GLY A 31 -12.73 10.68 7.31
N LEU A 32 -12.50 11.93 7.69
CA LEU A 32 -11.36 12.72 7.24
C LEU A 32 -10.11 12.41 8.06
N TRP A 33 -9.02 12.10 7.36
CA TRP A 33 -7.71 11.79 7.93
C TRP A 33 -6.67 12.79 7.47
N GLN A 34 -5.76 13.16 8.35
CA GLN A 34 -4.50 13.81 8.00
C GLN A 34 -3.41 12.76 7.96
N MET A 35 -2.80 12.60 6.79
CA MET A 35 -1.73 11.66 6.56
C MET A 35 -0.42 12.42 6.39
N THR A 36 0.62 12.01 7.11
CA THR A 36 1.99 12.50 6.94
C THR A 36 2.81 11.36 6.36
N VAL A 37 3.34 11.58 5.17
CA VAL A 37 4.19 10.62 4.46
C VAL A 37 5.61 11.18 4.42
N ARG A 38 6.56 10.38 4.87
CA ARG A 38 8.00 10.67 4.75
C ARG A 38 8.61 9.61 3.84
N GLY A 39 9.24 10.03 2.76
CA GLY A 39 9.87 9.14 1.79
C GLY A 39 11.32 9.50 1.53
N GLU A 40 12.14 8.49 1.29
CA GLU A 40 13.52 8.59 0.84
C GLU A 40 13.66 7.78 -0.45
N MET A 41 14.31 8.35 -1.43
CA MET A 41 14.55 7.68 -2.72
C MET A 41 16.05 7.53 -2.95
N HIS A 42 16.47 6.33 -3.34
CA HIS A 42 17.88 6.01 -3.61
C HIS A 42 18.01 5.37 -4.99
N GLY A 43 19.19 5.48 -5.59
CA GLY A 43 19.49 4.84 -6.86
C GLY A 43 18.99 5.62 -8.08
N MET A 44 18.71 6.92 -7.94
CA MET A 44 18.47 7.75 -9.13
C MET A 44 19.68 7.67 -10.06
N PRO A 45 19.47 7.32 -11.35
CA PRO A 45 20.58 7.28 -12.29
C PRO A 45 21.22 8.66 -12.41
N PRO A 46 22.55 8.74 -12.48
CA PRO A 46 23.22 10.01 -12.78
C PRO A 46 22.77 10.49 -14.15
N ILE A 47 22.71 11.80 -14.33
CA ILE A 47 22.46 12.39 -15.63
C ILE A 47 23.69 12.11 -16.51
N PRO A 48 23.51 11.59 -17.75
CA PRO A 48 24.62 11.33 -18.64
C PRO A 48 25.51 12.57 -18.85
N GLU A 49 26.81 12.40 -18.81
CA GLU A 49 27.78 13.49 -18.94
C GLU A 49 27.57 14.32 -20.23
N GLU A 50 27.19 13.68 -21.31
CA GLU A 50 26.87 14.32 -22.59
C GLU A 50 25.72 15.33 -22.47
N GLN A 51 24.70 15.00 -21.65
CA GLN A 51 23.58 15.90 -21.38
C GLN A 51 24.05 17.05 -20.49
N LEU A 52 24.92 16.81 -19.51
CA LEU A 52 25.46 17.85 -18.64
C LEU A 52 26.33 18.81 -19.40
N GLN A 53 27.13 18.35 -20.39
CA GLN A 53 28.01 19.21 -21.21
C GLN A 53 27.22 20.18 -22.10
N SER A 54 26.03 19.81 -22.53
CA SER A 54 25.15 20.67 -23.36
C SER A 54 24.47 21.79 -22.57
N LEU A 55 24.58 21.79 -21.24
CA LEU A 55 23.93 22.77 -20.37
C LEU A 55 24.84 23.94 -20.04
N SER A 56 24.24 25.13 -19.88
CA SER A 56 24.96 26.28 -19.33
C SER A 56 25.39 26.03 -17.87
N PRO A 57 26.42 26.71 -17.35
CA PRO A 57 26.86 26.56 -15.95
C PRO A 57 25.74 26.77 -14.94
N GLN A 58 24.81 27.68 -15.20
CA GLN A 58 23.67 27.97 -14.35
C GLN A 58 22.66 26.80 -14.35
N GLN A 59 22.39 26.24 -15.53
CA GLN A 59 21.49 25.08 -15.64
C GLN A 59 22.08 23.86 -14.95
N ARG A 60 23.38 23.61 -15.10
CA ARG A 60 24.09 22.50 -14.43
C ARG A 60 23.99 22.65 -12.91
N ALA A 61 24.29 23.83 -12.36
CA ALA A 61 24.18 24.10 -10.92
C ALA A 61 22.73 23.90 -10.40
N ALA A 62 21.72 24.29 -11.19
CA ALA A 62 20.33 24.10 -10.83
C ALA A 62 19.95 22.61 -10.77
N ILE A 63 20.43 21.81 -11.73
CA ILE A 63 20.21 20.35 -11.75
C ILE A 63 20.93 19.67 -10.59
N GLU A 64 22.18 19.99 -10.33
CA GLU A 64 22.94 19.45 -9.19
C GLU A 64 22.24 19.74 -7.85
N LYS A 65 21.74 20.96 -7.69
CA LYS A 65 20.94 21.36 -6.53
C LYS A 65 19.66 20.53 -6.44
N MET A 66 18.93 20.37 -7.53
CA MET A 66 17.69 19.58 -7.58
C MET A 66 17.95 18.11 -7.22
N MET A 67 19.04 17.51 -7.73
CA MET A 67 19.44 16.15 -7.40
C MET A 67 19.79 16.02 -5.92
N ALA A 68 20.55 16.95 -5.36
CA ALA A 68 20.90 16.99 -3.95
C ALA A 68 19.67 17.12 -3.04
N GLU A 69 18.69 17.95 -3.45
CA GLU A 69 17.41 18.07 -2.72
C GLU A 69 16.58 16.80 -2.85
N SER A 70 16.54 16.16 -4.01
CA SER A 70 15.80 14.92 -4.24
C SER A 70 16.34 13.73 -3.43
N ALA A 71 17.59 13.74 -3.05
CA ALA A 71 18.20 12.73 -2.16
C ALA A 71 17.80 12.90 -0.69
N LYS A 72 17.24 14.06 -0.31
CA LYS A 72 16.79 14.31 1.06
C LYS A 72 15.44 13.65 1.32
N PRO A 73 15.15 13.28 2.58
CA PRO A 73 13.81 12.80 2.94
C PRO A 73 12.75 13.88 2.63
N HIS A 74 11.76 13.51 1.83
CA HIS A 74 10.61 14.37 1.55
C HIS A 74 9.50 14.08 2.54
N VAL A 75 8.98 15.14 3.17
CA VAL A 75 7.79 15.04 4.02
C VAL A 75 6.62 15.69 3.30
N ARG A 76 5.53 14.96 3.17
CA ARG A 76 4.30 15.43 2.55
C ARG A 76 3.13 15.20 3.50
N GLU A 77 2.33 16.23 3.69
CA GLU A 77 1.06 16.13 4.39
C GLU A 77 -0.09 16.17 3.39
N LEU A 78 -1.06 15.32 3.57
CA LEU A 78 -2.26 15.28 2.76
C LEU A 78 -3.48 14.97 3.64
N LYS A 79 -4.64 15.45 3.23
CA LYS A 79 -5.91 15.09 3.81
C LYS A 79 -6.61 14.11 2.89
N GLN A 80 -7.08 13.01 3.45
CA GLN A 80 -7.76 11.96 2.72
C GLN A 80 -9.05 11.59 3.43
N CYS A 81 -10.13 11.45 2.67
CA CYS A 81 -11.36 10.85 3.17
C CYS A 81 -11.24 9.33 3.03
N ILE A 82 -11.43 8.61 4.12
CA ILE A 82 -11.51 7.15 4.15
C ILE A 82 -12.93 6.78 4.52
N THR A 83 -13.65 6.16 3.61
CA THR A 83 -15.02 5.72 3.84
C THR A 83 -15.06 4.33 4.47
N GLN A 84 -16.22 3.91 4.97
CA GLN A 84 -16.40 2.53 5.43
C GLN A 84 -16.26 1.53 4.28
N GLU A 85 -16.65 1.93 3.07
CA GLU A 85 -16.48 1.10 1.87
C GLU A 85 -15.00 0.89 1.54
N ASP A 86 -14.17 1.96 1.64
CA ASP A 86 -12.72 1.86 1.43
C ASP A 86 -12.08 0.90 2.45
N LEU A 87 -12.50 0.96 3.71
CA LEU A 87 -12.01 0.04 4.75
C LEU A 87 -12.39 -1.42 4.46
N ASN A 88 -13.60 -1.65 3.95
CA ASN A 88 -14.07 -2.98 3.60
C ASN A 88 -13.39 -3.55 2.34
N LYS A 89 -12.96 -2.66 1.43
CA LYS A 89 -12.23 -2.95 0.19
C LYS A 89 -10.73 -2.66 0.34
N SER A 90 -10.13 -3.06 1.45
CA SER A 90 -8.74 -2.71 1.77
C SER A 90 -7.70 -3.14 0.72
N GLU A 91 -8.03 -4.08 -0.16
CA GLU A 91 -7.21 -4.43 -1.32
C GLU A 91 -7.21 -3.33 -2.39
N ASP A 92 -8.31 -2.59 -2.53
CA ASP A 92 -8.47 -1.53 -3.52
C ASP A 92 -7.84 -0.21 -3.06
N LEU A 93 -7.63 -0.01 -1.74
CA LEU A 93 -6.99 1.21 -1.21
C LEU A 93 -5.59 1.46 -1.79
N PHE A 94 -4.91 0.41 -2.26
CA PHE A 94 -3.59 0.49 -2.88
C PHE A 94 -3.63 0.49 -4.41
N ASN A 95 -4.81 0.21 -4.99
CA ASN A 95 -5.02 0.29 -6.43
C ASN A 95 -5.48 1.69 -6.87
N ALA A 96 -5.59 2.63 -5.90
CA ALA A 96 -6.07 3.98 -6.14
C ALA A 96 -5.21 4.70 -7.19
N ASP A 97 -5.77 4.77 -8.37
CA ASP A 97 -5.64 5.82 -9.37
C ASP A 97 -4.25 6.42 -9.66
N GLN A 98 -3.33 5.58 -10.11
CA GLN A 98 -2.35 6.06 -11.05
C GLN A 98 -2.83 5.71 -12.48
N PRO A 99 -3.29 6.69 -13.27
CA PRO A 99 -3.83 6.43 -14.60
C PRO A 99 -2.88 5.59 -15.47
N GLY A 100 -3.37 4.44 -15.92
CA GLY A 100 -2.62 3.53 -16.77
C GLY A 100 -1.64 2.58 -16.08
N MET A 101 -1.54 2.60 -14.74
CA MET A 101 -0.76 1.60 -13.99
C MET A 101 -1.62 0.38 -13.70
N LYS A 102 -1.11 -0.82 -13.99
CA LYS A 102 -1.74 -2.09 -13.64
C LYS A 102 -1.09 -2.64 -12.39
N CYS A 103 -1.85 -2.79 -11.32
CA CYS A 103 -1.36 -3.30 -10.04
C CYS A 103 -1.96 -4.67 -9.71
N ASN A 104 -1.15 -5.54 -9.12
CA ASN A 104 -1.52 -6.83 -8.55
C ASN A 104 -1.01 -6.88 -7.11
N ASN A 105 -1.70 -6.17 -6.24
CA ASN A 105 -1.35 -6.11 -4.83
C ASN A 105 -1.93 -7.32 -4.09
N LYS A 106 -1.20 -7.88 -3.13
CA LYS A 106 -1.64 -9.03 -2.35
C LYS A 106 -1.50 -8.75 -0.87
N LEU A 107 -2.58 -8.96 -0.12
CA LEU A 107 -2.54 -8.93 1.33
C LEU A 107 -1.92 -10.24 1.87
N SER A 108 -0.96 -10.11 2.79
CA SER A 108 -0.32 -11.25 3.49
C SER A 108 -0.89 -11.44 4.88
N LYS A 109 -1.20 -10.34 5.57
CA LYS A 109 -1.86 -10.31 6.88
C LYS A 109 -2.90 -9.22 6.87
N HIS A 110 -4.06 -9.54 7.44
CA HIS A 110 -5.15 -8.61 7.59
C HIS A 110 -5.89 -8.93 8.88
N SER A 111 -5.95 -7.96 9.77
CA SER A 111 -6.69 -8.01 11.03
C SER A 111 -7.11 -6.61 11.43
N GLY A 112 -8.01 -6.46 12.37
CA GLY A 112 -8.43 -5.15 12.87
C GLY A 112 -7.28 -4.25 13.32
N LYS A 113 -6.11 -4.81 13.62
CA LYS A 113 -4.93 -4.05 14.07
C LYS A 113 -3.82 -3.92 13.03
N TYR A 114 -3.64 -4.89 12.16
CA TYR A 114 -2.51 -4.94 11.22
C TYR A 114 -2.96 -5.26 9.80
N MET A 115 -2.33 -4.60 8.86
CA MET A 115 -2.43 -4.91 7.44
C MET A 115 -1.05 -4.88 6.80
N SER A 116 -0.69 -5.94 6.08
CA SER A 116 0.56 -5.98 5.33
C SER A 116 0.38 -6.74 4.02
N GLY A 117 1.23 -6.45 3.06
CA GLY A 117 1.16 -7.09 1.77
C GLY A 117 2.30 -6.72 0.84
N THR A 118 2.14 -7.14 -0.39
CA THR A 118 3.05 -6.86 -1.49
C THR A 118 2.38 -5.94 -2.51
N ILE A 119 3.20 -5.12 -3.15
CA ILE A 119 2.86 -4.24 -4.25
C ILE A 119 3.57 -4.78 -5.49
N ASP A 120 2.86 -4.92 -6.59
CA ASP A 120 3.44 -5.25 -7.89
C ASP A 120 2.64 -4.48 -8.96
N CYS A 121 3.19 -3.38 -9.41
CA CYS A 121 2.55 -2.48 -10.36
C CYS A 121 3.42 -2.33 -11.60
N ALA A 122 2.80 -2.28 -12.78
CA ALA A 122 3.48 -2.09 -14.06
C ALA A 122 2.77 -1.04 -14.92
N LYS A 123 3.59 -0.22 -15.58
CA LYS A 123 3.16 0.72 -16.62
C LYS A 123 4.28 0.86 -17.64
N ASP A 124 3.98 0.59 -18.90
CA ASP A 124 4.96 0.62 -20.00
C ASP A 124 6.22 -0.20 -19.65
N ASN A 125 7.39 0.43 -19.65
CA ASN A 125 8.66 -0.19 -19.30
C ASN A 125 9.02 -0.05 -17.81
N THR A 126 8.10 0.48 -16.99
CA THR A 126 8.32 0.68 -15.56
C THR A 126 7.60 -0.39 -14.75
N ARG A 127 8.31 -1.03 -13.84
CA ARG A 127 7.74 -1.94 -12.84
C ARG A 127 8.10 -1.48 -11.45
N SER A 128 7.12 -1.48 -10.56
CA SER A 128 7.28 -1.14 -9.15
C SER A 128 6.87 -2.33 -8.31
N THR A 129 7.82 -2.90 -7.56
CA THR A 129 7.55 -4.00 -6.64
C THR A 129 7.92 -3.60 -5.22
N GLY A 130 7.21 -4.13 -4.23
CA GLY A 130 7.51 -3.75 -2.86
C GLY A 130 6.66 -4.43 -1.83
N THR A 131 6.80 -3.95 -0.60
CA THR A 131 6.04 -4.41 0.56
C THR A 131 5.52 -3.22 1.35
N PHE A 132 4.41 -3.41 2.00
CA PHE A 132 3.86 -2.44 2.94
C PHE A 132 3.43 -3.13 4.23
N ASN A 133 3.42 -2.37 5.32
CA ASN A 133 2.75 -2.73 6.55
C ASN A 133 2.13 -1.50 7.20
N TYR A 134 0.93 -1.68 7.72
CA TYR A 134 0.19 -0.66 8.46
C TYR A 134 -0.24 -1.22 9.80
N GLU A 135 -0.23 -0.39 10.82
CA GLU A 135 -0.69 -0.70 12.16
C GLU A 135 -1.66 0.38 12.63
N ALA A 136 -2.88 -0.02 12.99
CA ALA A 136 -3.80 0.80 13.76
C ALA A 136 -3.32 0.82 15.23
N LYS A 137 -2.76 1.94 15.66
CA LYS A 137 -2.38 2.15 17.07
C LYS A 137 -3.61 2.19 17.96
N ASP A 138 -4.65 2.83 17.45
CA ASP A 138 -6.00 2.90 17.97
C ASP A 138 -6.95 3.23 16.80
N ARG A 139 -8.20 3.59 17.12
CA ARG A 139 -9.21 3.90 16.09
C ARG A 139 -9.00 5.24 15.39
N GLU A 140 -8.08 6.09 15.86
CA GLU A 140 -7.82 7.44 15.36
C GLU A 140 -6.37 7.65 14.88
N HIS A 141 -5.50 6.68 15.11
CA HIS A 141 -4.09 6.76 14.74
C HIS A 141 -3.61 5.51 14.02
N VAL A 142 -2.94 5.73 12.89
CA VAL A 142 -2.30 4.67 12.11
C VAL A 142 -0.84 5.00 11.86
N THR A 143 -0.01 3.98 11.75
CA THR A 143 1.37 4.10 11.28
C THR A 143 1.62 3.06 10.21
N GLY A 144 2.55 3.36 9.31
CA GLY A 144 2.89 2.42 8.24
C GLY A 144 4.31 2.59 7.74
N LYS A 145 4.77 1.56 7.05
CA LYS A 145 6.04 1.56 6.31
C LYS A 145 5.79 0.97 4.93
N VAL A 146 6.47 1.51 3.95
CA VAL A 146 6.49 1.01 2.58
C VAL A 146 7.94 0.91 2.13
N PHE A 147 8.26 -0.16 1.43
CA PHE A 147 9.50 -0.33 0.72
C PHE A 147 9.18 -0.70 -0.72
N MET A 148 9.74 0.01 -1.68
CA MET A 148 9.51 -0.23 -3.10
C MET A 148 10.83 -0.25 -3.87
N THR A 149 10.88 -1.11 -4.87
CA THR A 149 11.89 -1.12 -5.93
C THR A 149 11.19 -0.75 -7.22
N ILE A 150 11.70 0.27 -7.90
CA ILE A 150 11.16 0.78 -9.17
C ILE A 150 12.22 0.53 -10.22
N THR A 151 11.87 -0.24 -11.27
CA THR A 151 12.74 -0.57 -12.39
C THR A 151 12.19 0.07 -13.65
N ASN A 152 13.03 0.80 -14.39
CA ASN A 152 12.69 1.37 -15.68
C ASN A 152 13.84 1.06 -16.67
N GLY A 153 13.61 0.09 -17.53
CA GLY A 153 14.68 -0.48 -18.35
C GLY A 153 15.81 -1.06 -17.49
N THR A 154 17.01 -0.52 -17.63
CA THR A 154 18.20 -0.93 -16.85
C THR A 154 18.34 -0.18 -15.52
N ASN A 155 17.57 0.87 -15.30
CA ASN A 155 17.67 1.70 -14.10
C ASN A 155 16.82 1.12 -12.98
N THR A 156 17.40 1.06 -11.79
CA THR A 156 16.69 0.59 -10.57
C THR A 156 16.81 1.64 -9.47
N MET A 157 15.68 2.02 -8.92
CA MET A 157 15.57 2.93 -7.80
C MET A 157 14.89 2.22 -6.64
N THR A 158 15.21 2.59 -5.41
CA THR A 158 14.51 2.11 -4.22
C THR A 158 13.89 3.28 -3.48
N MET A 159 12.70 3.06 -2.94
CA MET A 159 11.99 4.01 -2.11
C MET A 159 11.68 3.37 -0.76
N LYS A 160 12.05 4.07 0.30
CA LYS A 160 11.64 3.76 1.68
C LYS A 160 10.72 4.86 2.16
N GLY A 161 9.56 4.48 2.68
CA GLY A 161 8.59 5.43 3.18
C GLY A 161 8.05 5.02 4.55
N THR A 162 7.74 6.04 5.36
CA THR A 162 6.95 5.90 6.59
C THR A 162 5.72 6.77 6.47
N MET A 163 4.64 6.31 7.04
CA MET A 163 3.37 7.02 7.08
C MET A 163 2.85 7.06 8.51
N SER A 164 2.29 8.19 8.89
CA SER A 164 1.45 8.32 10.07
C SER A 164 0.14 9.01 9.69
N GLY A 165 -0.96 8.53 10.23
CA GLY A 165 -2.28 9.08 10.01
C GLY A 165 -2.96 9.41 11.32
N ARG A 166 -3.67 10.54 11.33
CA ARG A 166 -4.51 11.00 12.43
C ARG A 166 -5.91 11.33 11.91
N TRP A 167 -6.92 10.77 12.55
CA TRP A 167 -8.31 11.09 12.26
C TRP A 167 -8.65 12.52 12.68
N LEU A 168 -9.36 13.26 11.83
CA LEU A 168 -9.73 14.65 12.05
C LEU A 168 -11.22 14.82 12.36
N GLY A 169 -12.07 13.92 11.85
CA GLY A 169 -13.51 14.02 12.03
C GLY A 169 -14.28 13.09 11.11
N ALA A 170 -15.57 12.90 11.40
CA ALA A 170 -16.42 12.00 10.60
C ALA A 170 -16.78 12.59 9.23
N GLU A 171 -16.80 13.93 9.11
CA GLU A 171 -17.19 14.59 7.88
C GLU A 171 -16.03 14.70 6.90
N CYS A 172 -16.22 14.16 5.70
CA CYS A 172 -15.32 14.33 4.59
C CYS A 172 -15.65 15.63 3.85
N THR A 173 -15.10 16.75 4.30
CA THR A 173 -15.16 17.96 3.49
C THR A 173 -14.36 17.73 2.21
N LYS A 174 -14.99 17.95 1.05
CA LYS A 174 -14.30 17.87 -0.24
C LYS A 174 -13.14 18.86 -0.21
N THR A 175 -11.92 18.35 -0.03
CA THR A 175 -10.73 19.13 -0.30
C THR A 175 -10.69 19.36 -1.83
N LYS A 176 -10.93 20.61 -2.21
CA LYS A 176 -10.78 21.07 -3.60
C LYS A 176 -9.31 20.98 -4.00
#